data_72c8d6aa8388cfd31d498f0825862881
#
_entry.id   72c8d6aa8388cfd31d498f0825862881
#
_cell.length_a   1.000
_cell.length_b   1.000
_cell.length_c   1.000
_cell.angle_alpha   90.00
_cell.angle_beta   90.00
_cell.angle_gamma   90.00
#
_symmetry.space_group_name_H-M   'P 1'
#
loop_
_entity.id
_entity.type
_entity.pdbx_description
1 polymer ?
#
loop_
_entity_poly.entity_id
_entity_poly.type
_entity_poly.pdbx_seq_one_letter_code
_entity_poly.pdbx_strand_id
1 'polypeptide(L)'
;MMNEIENWNPPLELLTGVKMNKKRPVNLDIRTIQLPLTALTSILHRISGIMLFIFLGLILYMLSKSLESEKGFNEVKEIFSSPFGKVSFWLVYSSFIYHLVAGIRHLVMDVGVGHTLKGSNRASTIVLVVSGVLMVAGAVWIW
;
A
#
# COMPACT_ATOMS: atom_id res chain seq x y z
N MET A 1 18.75 -26.79 -44.12
CA MET A 1 19.01 -27.13 -42.72
C MET A 1 20.50 -27.09 -42.32
N MET A 2 21.42 -26.72 -43.20
CA MET A 2 22.87 -26.62 -42.89
C MET A 2 23.40 -25.21 -42.76
N ASN A 3 22.63 -24.15 -43.02
CA ASN A 3 23.12 -22.76 -43.02
C ASN A 3 22.91 -21.99 -41.70
N GLU A 4 22.25 -22.55 -40.70
CA GLU A 4 22.06 -21.83 -39.44
C GLU A 4 23.20 -22.03 -38.43
N ILE A 5 24.04 -23.03 -38.63
CA ILE A 5 25.16 -23.32 -37.72
C ILE A 5 26.40 -22.49 -38.05
N GLU A 6 26.51 -22.00 -39.27
CA GLU A 6 27.70 -21.32 -39.79
C GLU A 6 27.85 -19.87 -39.25
N ASN A 7 26.74 -19.26 -38.74
CA ASN A 7 26.73 -17.89 -38.19
C ASN A 7 26.49 -17.83 -36.67
N TRP A 8 26.64 -18.95 -35.97
CA TRP A 8 26.49 -18.94 -34.53
C TRP A 8 27.74 -18.36 -33.87
N ASN A 9 27.62 -17.12 -33.37
CA ASN A 9 28.61 -16.43 -32.55
C ASN A 9 28.30 -16.69 -31.08
N PRO A 10 28.97 -17.61 -30.40
CA PRO A 10 28.73 -17.84 -28.98
C PRO A 10 29.08 -16.61 -28.18
N PRO A 11 28.33 -16.30 -27.10
CA PRO A 11 28.65 -15.18 -26.19
C PRO A 11 30.10 -15.33 -25.68
N LEU A 12 30.84 -14.25 -25.61
CA LEU A 12 32.24 -14.19 -25.15
C LEU A 12 32.47 -14.95 -23.84
N GLU A 13 31.46 -15.01 -22.96
CA GLU A 13 31.49 -15.74 -21.70
C GLU A 13 31.71 -17.27 -21.90
N LEU A 14 31.17 -17.84 -22.97
CA LEU A 14 31.36 -19.25 -23.32
C LEU A 14 32.74 -19.52 -23.91
N LEU A 15 33.32 -18.55 -24.61
CA LEU A 15 34.63 -18.67 -25.23
C LEU A 15 35.80 -18.43 -24.26
N THR A 16 35.61 -17.55 -23.28
CA THR A 16 36.70 -17.09 -22.39
C THR A 16 36.61 -17.63 -20.97
N GLY A 17 35.48 -18.23 -20.59
CA GLY A 17 35.20 -18.61 -19.20
C GLY A 17 35.14 -17.45 -18.21
N VAL A 18 35.29 -16.22 -18.71
CA VAL A 18 35.25 -15.00 -17.89
C VAL A 18 33.79 -14.57 -17.73
N LYS A 19 33.22 -14.77 -16.54
CA LYS A 19 31.95 -14.17 -16.17
C LYS A 19 32.10 -12.65 -16.21
N MET A 20 31.56 -12.02 -17.25
CA MET A 20 31.46 -10.57 -17.29
C MET A 20 30.49 -10.14 -16.19
N ASN A 21 31.04 -9.69 -15.07
CA ASN A 21 30.29 -9.07 -14.00
C ASN A 21 29.76 -7.71 -14.50
N LYS A 22 28.69 -7.73 -15.27
CA LYS A 22 27.93 -6.53 -15.61
C LYS A 22 27.36 -6.03 -14.31
N LYS A 23 28.10 -5.13 -13.65
CA LYS A 23 27.57 -4.34 -12.54
C LYS A 23 26.30 -3.67 -13.05
N ARG A 24 25.15 -4.20 -12.67
CA ARG A 24 23.86 -3.59 -12.99
C ARG A 24 23.88 -2.20 -12.35
N PRO A 25 23.55 -1.14 -13.07
CA PRO A 25 23.45 0.18 -12.49
C PRO A 25 22.42 0.12 -11.37
N VAL A 26 22.85 0.38 -10.14
CA VAL A 26 21.99 0.39 -8.96
C VAL A 26 21.79 1.85 -8.59
N ASN A 27 20.58 2.35 -8.77
CA ASN A 27 20.18 3.66 -8.28
C ASN A 27 19.51 3.48 -6.91
N LEU A 28 20.19 3.86 -5.84
CA LEU A 28 19.68 3.81 -4.46
C LEU A 28 19.22 5.19 -3.97
N ASP A 29 19.36 6.22 -4.79
CA ASP A 29 18.91 7.56 -4.41
C ASP A 29 17.39 7.71 -4.64
N ILE A 30 16.66 7.66 -3.53
CA ILE A 30 15.19 7.76 -3.51
C ILE A 30 14.70 9.08 -4.14
N ARG A 31 15.52 10.15 -4.15
CA ARG A 31 15.16 11.45 -4.70
C ARG A 31 15.17 11.47 -6.23
N THR A 32 15.94 10.58 -6.84
CA THR A 32 16.09 10.49 -8.30
C THR A 32 15.25 9.38 -8.92
N ILE A 33 14.64 8.50 -8.10
CA ILE A 33 13.77 7.42 -8.57
C ILE A 33 12.38 7.98 -8.86
N GLN A 34 11.99 7.96 -10.13
CA GLN A 34 10.61 8.24 -10.52
C GLN A 34 9.74 7.01 -10.21
N LEU A 35 9.07 7.03 -9.07
CA LEU A 35 8.15 5.96 -8.68
C LEU A 35 6.88 6.02 -9.54
N PRO A 36 6.53 4.94 -10.25
CA PRO A 36 5.24 4.86 -10.92
C PRO A 36 4.10 4.87 -9.90
N LEU A 37 2.93 5.38 -10.30
CA LEU A 37 1.76 5.51 -9.43
C LEU A 37 1.37 4.17 -8.77
N THR A 38 1.53 3.07 -9.48
CA THR A 38 1.30 1.71 -8.98
C THR A 38 2.23 1.31 -7.84
N ALA A 39 3.49 1.74 -7.89
CA ALA A 39 4.44 1.50 -6.80
C ALA A 39 4.07 2.32 -5.56
N LEU A 40 3.71 3.59 -5.75
CA LEU A 40 3.26 4.47 -4.67
C LEU A 40 2.04 3.89 -3.95
N THR A 41 1.00 3.48 -4.69
CA THR A 41 -0.20 2.87 -4.09
C THR A 41 0.12 1.58 -3.34
N SER A 42 1.06 0.76 -3.82
CA SER A 42 1.51 -0.45 -3.14
C SER A 42 2.25 -0.15 -1.84
N ILE A 43 3.12 0.86 -1.83
CA ILE A 43 3.83 1.29 -0.61
C ILE A 43 2.84 1.81 0.43
N LEU A 44 1.92 2.68 0.03
CA LEU A 44 0.89 3.22 0.93
C LEU A 44 -0.01 2.11 1.50
N HIS A 45 -0.34 1.08 0.71
CA HIS A 45 -1.09 -0.07 1.19
C HIS A 45 -0.35 -0.83 2.30
N ARG A 46 0.96 -1.02 2.17
CA ARG A 46 1.79 -1.64 3.23
C ARG A 46 1.86 -0.76 4.48
N ILE A 47 2.05 0.54 4.32
CA ILE A 47 2.09 1.49 5.44
C ILE A 47 0.75 1.48 6.17
N SER A 48 -0.37 1.53 5.46
CA SER A 48 -1.70 1.47 6.08
C SER A 48 -1.93 0.16 6.84
N GLY A 49 -1.44 -0.97 6.33
CA GLY A 49 -1.49 -2.26 7.03
C GLY A 49 -0.69 -2.27 8.34
N ILE A 50 0.52 -1.69 8.34
CA ILE A 50 1.33 -1.55 9.54
C ILE A 50 0.62 -0.67 10.58
N MET A 51 0.06 0.46 10.14
CA MET A 51 -0.71 1.36 11.01
C MET A 51 -1.89 0.64 11.65
N LEU A 52 -2.68 -0.09 10.85
CA LEU A 52 -3.81 -0.86 11.37
C LEU A 52 -3.38 -1.92 12.38
N PHE A 53 -2.28 -2.60 12.14
CA PHE A 53 -1.74 -3.58 13.08
C PHE A 53 -1.38 -2.95 14.43
N ILE A 54 -0.70 -1.79 14.40
CA ILE A 54 -0.34 -1.06 15.62
C ILE A 54 -1.60 -0.59 16.38
N PHE A 55 -2.58 -0.04 15.66
CA PHE A 55 -3.81 0.47 16.27
C PHE A 55 -4.76 -0.65 16.73
N LEU A 56 -4.65 -1.86 16.21
CA LEU A 56 -5.52 -2.98 16.59
C LEU A 56 -5.48 -3.24 18.10
N GLY A 57 -4.29 -3.28 18.69
CA GLY A 57 -4.12 -3.45 20.14
C GLY A 57 -4.81 -2.36 20.94
N LEU A 58 -4.66 -1.09 20.50
CA LEU A 58 -5.32 0.04 21.14
C LEU A 58 -6.84 -0.02 21.04
N ILE A 59 -7.36 -0.37 19.85
CA ILE A 59 -8.81 -0.52 19.63
C ILE A 59 -9.39 -1.61 20.52
N LEU A 60 -8.73 -2.76 20.62
CA LEU A 60 -9.17 -3.86 21.48
C LEU A 60 -9.13 -3.48 22.95
N TYR A 61 -8.10 -2.74 23.38
CA TYR A 61 -8.01 -2.21 24.74
C TYR A 61 -9.16 -1.25 25.04
N MET A 62 -9.44 -0.29 24.15
CA MET A 62 -10.55 0.66 24.31
C MET A 62 -11.90 -0.07 24.30
N LEU A 63 -12.08 -1.06 23.45
CA LEU A 63 -13.27 -1.88 23.43
C LEU A 63 -13.45 -2.64 24.76
N SER A 64 -12.42 -3.31 25.24
CA SER A 64 -12.44 -4.03 26.53
C SER A 64 -12.84 -3.07 27.66
N LYS A 65 -12.20 -1.89 27.73
CA LYS A 65 -12.49 -0.89 28.75
C LYS A 65 -13.94 -0.38 28.66
N SER A 66 -14.45 -0.18 27.46
CA SER A 66 -15.84 0.28 27.27
C SER A 66 -16.91 -0.74 27.66
N LEU A 67 -16.55 -2.02 27.62
CA LEU A 67 -17.46 -3.12 28.00
C LEU A 67 -17.38 -3.52 29.47
N GLU A 68 -16.37 -3.03 30.21
CA GLU A 68 -16.13 -3.39 31.59
C GLU A 68 -17.17 -2.76 32.55
N SER A 69 -17.54 -1.48 32.31
CA SER A 69 -18.48 -0.75 33.14
C SER A 69 -19.04 0.50 32.43
N GLU A 70 -20.15 1.04 32.94
CA GLU A 70 -20.68 2.32 32.50
C GLU A 70 -19.67 3.46 32.62
N LYS A 71 -18.87 3.45 33.70
CA LYS A 71 -17.79 4.41 33.89
C LYS A 71 -16.73 4.26 32.80
N GLY A 72 -16.29 3.03 32.50
CA GLY A 72 -15.30 2.77 31.44
C GLY A 72 -15.81 3.19 30.08
N PHE A 73 -17.08 2.97 29.77
CA PHE A 73 -17.72 3.45 28.55
C PHE A 73 -17.68 4.99 28.44
N ASN A 74 -18.03 5.69 29.50
CA ASN A 74 -18.04 7.15 29.52
C ASN A 74 -16.62 7.73 29.37
N GLU A 75 -15.61 7.12 30.00
CA GLU A 75 -14.21 7.53 29.83
C GLU A 75 -13.73 7.37 28.38
N VAL A 76 -14.04 6.25 27.74
CA VAL A 76 -13.70 6.03 26.33
C VAL A 76 -14.42 7.02 25.42
N LYS A 77 -15.71 7.29 25.68
CA LYS A 77 -16.49 8.30 24.95
C LYS A 77 -15.87 9.70 25.08
N GLU A 78 -15.41 10.08 26.28
CA GLU A 78 -14.75 11.35 26.50
C GLU A 78 -13.43 11.46 25.72
N ILE A 79 -12.62 10.41 25.72
CA ILE A 79 -11.38 10.35 24.91
C ILE A 79 -11.68 10.61 23.44
N PHE A 80 -12.66 9.91 22.86
CA PHE A 80 -13.02 10.09 21.44
C PHE A 80 -13.71 11.42 21.14
N SER A 81 -14.29 12.09 22.14
CA SER A 81 -14.88 13.40 21.98
C SER A 81 -13.84 14.53 22.02
N SER A 82 -12.64 14.26 22.53
CA SER A 82 -11.55 15.22 22.58
C SER A 82 -10.98 15.50 21.17
N PRO A 83 -10.39 16.68 20.91
CA PRO A 83 -9.76 16.99 19.62
C PRO A 83 -8.69 15.96 19.23
N PHE A 84 -7.87 15.54 20.19
CA PHE A 84 -6.83 14.51 19.97
C PHE A 84 -7.44 13.14 19.64
N GLY A 85 -8.51 12.75 20.36
CA GLY A 85 -9.24 11.50 20.11
C GLY A 85 -9.87 11.49 18.72
N LYS A 86 -10.50 12.59 18.28
CA LYS A 86 -11.06 12.73 16.94
C LYS A 86 -10.00 12.58 15.85
N VAL A 87 -8.86 13.26 15.98
CA VAL A 87 -7.73 13.14 15.04
C VAL A 87 -7.21 11.70 15.00
N SER A 88 -7.02 11.07 16.15
CA SER A 88 -6.55 9.68 16.25
C SER A 88 -7.53 8.71 15.58
N PHE A 89 -8.83 8.88 15.85
CA PHE A 89 -9.87 8.07 15.21
C PHE A 89 -9.90 8.27 13.70
N TRP A 90 -9.78 9.51 13.22
CA TRP A 90 -9.72 9.79 11.78
C TRP A 90 -8.49 9.17 11.12
N LEU A 91 -7.33 9.13 11.79
CA LEU A 91 -6.13 8.47 11.27
C LEU A 91 -6.33 6.96 11.12
N VAL A 92 -6.93 6.30 12.12
CA VAL A 92 -7.27 4.87 12.07
C VAL A 92 -8.27 4.60 10.96
N TYR A 93 -9.34 5.39 10.90
CA TYR A 93 -10.36 5.31 9.86
C TYR A 93 -9.75 5.48 8.45
N SER A 94 -8.91 6.49 8.26
CA SER A 94 -8.25 6.75 6.97
C SER A 94 -7.33 5.59 6.55
N SER A 95 -6.58 5.03 7.51
CA SER A 95 -5.74 3.86 7.27
C SER A 95 -6.57 2.65 6.86
N PHE A 96 -7.71 2.44 7.51
CA PHE A 96 -8.63 1.35 7.20
C PHE A 96 -9.26 1.51 5.81
N ILE A 97 -9.78 2.70 5.49
CA ILE A 97 -10.39 2.97 4.18
C ILE A 97 -9.38 2.77 3.05
N TYR A 98 -8.18 3.33 3.20
CA TYR A 98 -7.17 3.16 2.18
C TYR A 98 -6.76 1.69 2.01
N HIS A 99 -6.52 1.00 3.12
CA HIS A 99 -6.14 -0.41 3.10
C HIS A 99 -7.21 -1.28 2.45
N LEU A 100 -8.48 -1.04 2.77
CA LEU A 100 -9.61 -1.76 2.20
C LEU A 100 -9.73 -1.55 0.69
N VAL A 101 -9.72 -0.29 0.24
CA VAL A 101 -9.89 0.04 -1.20
C VAL A 101 -8.70 -0.47 -2.01
N ALA A 102 -7.47 -0.31 -1.50
CA ALA A 102 -6.28 -0.83 -2.15
C ALA A 102 -6.24 -2.37 -2.14
N GLY A 103 -6.70 -3.01 -1.05
CA GLY A 103 -6.83 -4.45 -0.93
C GLY A 103 -7.82 -5.04 -1.95
N ILE A 104 -8.99 -4.42 -2.11
CA ILE A 104 -9.97 -4.80 -3.15
C ILE A 104 -9.32 -4.73 -4.54
N ARG A 105 -8.55 -3.67 -4.82
CA ARG A 105 -7.81 -3.57 -6.09
C ARG A 105 -6.86 -4.76 -6.28
N HIS A 106 -6.13 -5.19 -5.26
CA HIS A 106 -5.24 -6.35 -5.37
C HIS A 106 -6.03 -7.62 -5.70
N LEU A 107 -7.14 -7.88 -5.01
CA LEU A 107 -8.00 -9.02 -5.29
C LEU A 107 -8.56 -9.01 -6.71
N VAL A 108 -8.98 -7.85 -7.22
CA VAL A 108 -9.47 -7.69 -8.60
C VAL A 108 -8.36 -7.97 -9.62
N MET A 109 -7.14 -7.56 -9.34
CA MET A 109 -5.99 -7.87 -10.19
C MET A 109 -5.65 -9.36 -10.16
N ASP A 110 -5.75 -10.03 -9.02
CA ASP A 110 -5.48 -11.47 -8.88
C ASP A 110 -6.45 -12.32 -9.72
N VAL A 111 -7.67 -11.84 -9.94
CA VAL A 111 -8.66 -12.48 -10.86
C VAL A 111 -8.39 -12.17 -12.34
N GLY A 112 -7.31 -11.49 -12.67
CA GLY A 112 -6.89 -11.25 -14.07
C GLY A 112 -7.37 -9.93 -14.67
N VAL A 113 -8.01 -9.04 -13.90
CA VAL A 113 -8.53 -7.77 -14.41
C VAL A 113 -7.50 -6.65 -14.24
N GLY A 114 -7.19 -5.94 -15.35
CA GLY A 114 -6.36 -4.73 -15.30
C GLY A 114 -4.85 -4.95 -15.32
N HIS A 115 -4.35 -6.08 -15.80
CA HIS A 115 -2.91 -6.39 -15.89
C HIS A 115 -2.13 -5.52 -16.89
N THR A 116 -2.78 -4.75 -17.74
CA THR A 116 -2.09 -3.83 -18.65
C THR A 116 -1.55 -2.63 -17.87
N LEU A 117 -0.43 -2.04 -18.32
CA LEU A 117 0.14 -0.83 -17.72
C LEU A 117 -0.89 0.30 -17.59
N LYS A 118 -1.72 0.51 -18.63
CA LYS A 118 -2.79 1.51 -18.61
C LYS A 118 -3.89 1.14 -17.60
N GLY A 119 -4.29 -0.13 -17.54
CA GLY A 119 -5.28 -0.64 -16.60
C GLY A 119 -4.83 -0.49 -15.15
N SER A 120 -3.59 -0.88 -14.85
CA SER A 120 -3.01 -0.79 -13.52
C SER A 120 -2.87 0.67 -13.04
N ASN A 121 -2.49 1.61 -13.93
CA ASN A 121 -2.43 3.03 -13.58
C ASN A 121 -3.82 3.61 -13.31
N ARG A 122 -4.83 3.28 -14.14
CA ARG A 122 -6.23 3.69 -13.90
C ARG A 122 -6.75 3.17 -12.56
N ALA A 123 -6.53 1.89 -12.27
CA ALA A 123 -6.94 1.29 -11.01
C ALA A 123 -6.26 1.98 -9.80
N SER A 124 -4.97 2.34 -9.91
CA SER A 124 -4.27 3.10 -8.88
C SER A 124 -4.86 4.49 -8.68
N THR A 125 -5.21 5.18 -9.76
CA THR A 125 -5.88 6.50 -9.67
C THR A 125 -7.25 6.38 -8.99
N ILE A 126 -8.04 5.35 -9.34
CA ILE A 126 -9.34 5.09 -8.70
C ILE A 126 -9.16 4.86 -7.20
N VAL A 127 -8.18 4.05 -6.77
CA VAL A 127 -7.89 3.83 -5.36
C VAL A 127 -7.62 5.15 -4.63
N LEU A 128 -6.76 6.01 -5.18
CA LEU A 128 -6.43 7.29 -4.54
C LEU A 128 -7.64 8.22 -4.46
N VAL A 129 -8.41 8.34 -5.53
CA VAL A 129 -9.59 9.21 -5.58
C VAL A 129 -10.67 8.71 -4.64
N VAL A 130 -11.04 7.43 -4.71
CA VAL A 130 -12.10 6.85 -3.87
C VAL A 130 -11.71 6.91 -2.40
N SER A 131 -10.48 6.52 -2.06
CA SER A 131 -10.00 6.62 -0.68
C SER A 131 -10.00 8.06 -0.18
N GLY A 132 -9.52 9.01 -0.99
CA GLY A 132 -9.50 10.42 -0.63
C GLY A 132 -10.89 10.99 -0.37
N VAL A 133 -11.86 10.69 -1.23
CA VAL A 133 -13.27 11.11 -1.04
C VAL A 133 -13.85 10.53 0.25
N LEU A 134 -13.63 9.24 0.51
CA LEU A 134 -14.13 8.59 1.72
C LEU A 134 -13.45 9.12 2.99
N MET A 135 -12.15 9.43 2.94
CA MET A 135 -11.43 10.05 4.07
C MET A 135 -11.99 11.44 4.40
N VAL A 136 -12.27 12.25 3.37
CA VAL A 136 -12.86 13.58 3.55
C VAL A 136 -14.29 13.46 4.08
N ALA A 137 -15.09 12.56 3.54
CA ALA A 137 -16.44 12.30 4.06
C ALA A 137 -16.41 11.88 5.55
N GLY A 138 -15.46 11.01 5.92
CA GLY A 138 -15.25 10.64 7.32
C GLY A 138 -14.81 11.81 8.20
N ALA A 139 -13.96 12.70 7.70
CA ALA A 139 -13.60 13.91 8.42
C ALA A 139 -14.85 14.78 8.70
N VAL A 140 -15.64 15.06 7.67
CA VAL A 140 -16.89 15.85 7.81
C VAL A 140 -17.87 15.19 8.81
N TRP A 141 -17.90 13.87 8.88
CA TRP A 141 -18.78 13.15 9.81
C TRP A 141 -18.29 13.21 11.27
N ILE A 142 -16.97 13.21 11.48
CA ILE A 142 -16.33 13.21 12.82
C ILE A 142 -16.35 14.63 13.47
N TRP A 143 -16.28 15.71 12.66
CA TRP A 143 -16.25 17.10 13.14
C TRP A 143 -17.59 17.78 13.06
#